data_90a3a5e02b5940bc602d4145362db5c2
#
_entry.id   90a3a5e02b5940bc602d4145362db5c2
#
_cell.length_a   1.000
_cell.length_b   1.000
_cell.length_c   1.000
_cell.angle_alpha   90.00
_cell.angle_beta   90.00
_cell.angle_gamma   90.00
#
_symmetry.space_group_name_H-M   'P 1'
#
loop_
_entity.id
_entity.type
_entity.pdbx_description
1 polymer ?
#
loop_
_entity_poly.entity_id
_entity_poly.type
_entity_poly.pdbx_seq_one_letter_code
_entity_poly.pdbx_strand_id
1 'polypeptide(L)'
;VTTSLYDAVADLPLSIESVSLRRRSRATSSGFERVSTTFRLRGAGELGRGEDVTYDAPDHDALFANPESDPKTPAEGVKFEDELAGEWTFGEFSDALETAELFPNGDPERKTGYPYRRWALESAALDLALRQADTNLAERLDREPAPVTFAASARLGGEDEPPTADRVLELVERVPNIEFKLDPTEEWNDDLADSLPADRIRVLDLKGLYEGTDVDNEADPDFYRWVRDSFPNALIEDPELNDDTREIFDGEEERLSWDYPITGVDAVENLPVEPEWLNVKPSRFGSVESLFATLEWAAERDVSLYSGGQFELGVGREHLHAIASLFYPEGPNDAAPVAFNDPELEGRLPATPLAPSPAPRGFEF
;
A
#
# COMPACT_ATOMS: atom_id res chain seq x y z
N VAL A 1 -5.09 24.81 -19.76
CA VAL A 1 -4.05 23.86 -19.36
C VAL A 1 -4.45 23.45 -17.95
N THR A 2 -4.85 22.22 -17.78
CA THR A 2 -5.10 21.66 -16.44
C THR A 2 -3.73 21.48 -15.78
N THR A 3 -3.52 22.06 -14.63
CA THR A 3 -2.31 21.86 -13.81
C THR A 3 -2.30 20.39 -13.39
N SER A 4 -1.16 19.70 -13.52
CA SER A 4 -1.06 18.31 -13.04
C SER A 4 -1.20 18.22 -11.53
N LEU A 5 -1.58 17.05 -11.02
CA LEU A 5 -1.65 16.83 -9.56
C LEU A 5 -0.29 17.08 -8.90
N TYR A 6 0.80 16.71 -9.58
CA TYR A 6 2.15 16.94 -9.07
C TYR A 6 2.51 18.43 -9.01
N ASP A 7 2.17 19.21 -10.04
CA ASP A 7 2.40 20.66 -10.05
C ASP A 7 1.72 21.37 -8.87
N ALA A 8 0.62 20.82 -8.35
CA ALA A 8 -0.08 21.39 -7.20
C ALA A 8 0.74 21.30 -5.90
N VAL A 9 1.72 20.42 -5.82
CA VAL A 9 2.53 20.19 -4.61
C VAL A 9 4.02 20.48 -4.82
N ALA A 10 4.53 20.44 -6.05
CA ALA A 10 5.96 20.53 -6.36
C ALA A 10 6.60 21.85 -5.91
N ASP A 11 5.87 22.95 -5.93
CA ASP A 11 6.33 24.29 -5.55
C ASP A 11 6.21 24.60 -4.04
N LEU A 12 5.69 23.65 -3.23
CA LEU A 12 5.59 23.84 -1.78
C LEU A 12 6.99 24.06 -1.17
N PRO A 13 7.17 25.14 -0.37
CA PRO A 13 8.43 25.34 0.32
C PRO A 13 8.65 24.27 1.37
N LEU A 14 9.88 23.80 1.49
CA LEU A 14 10.26 22.73 2.40
C LEU A 14 11.60 23.07 3.09
N SER A 15 11.56 23.26 4.39
CA SER A 15 12.74 23.44 5.23
C SER A 15 12.96 22.19 6.07
N ILE A 16 14.12 21.56 5.96
CA ILE A 16 14.51 20.38 6.75
C ILE A 16 15.69 20.73 7.63
N GLU A 17 15.50 20.70 8.95
CA GLU A 17 16.53 21.00 9.96
C GLU A 17 17.14 19.71 10.55
N SER A 18 16.35 18.63 10.62
CA SER A 18 16.84 17.35 11.16
C SER A 18 16.03 16.16 10.65
N VAL A 19 16.69 15.00 10.63
CA VAL A 19 16.11 13.70 10.28
C VAL A 19 16.24 12.76 11.46
N SER A 20 15.16 12.06 11.82
CA SER A 20 15.20 11.01 12.84
C SER A 20 14.36 9.81 12.41
N LEU A 21 14.70 8.63 12.92
CA LEU A 21 14.08 7.36 12.57
C LEU A 21 13.38 6.73 13.77
N ARG A 22 12.30 6.00 13.48
CA ARG A 22 11.63 5.18 14.48
C ARG A 22 11.26 3.83 13.90
N ARG A 23 11.92 2.77 14.36
CA ARG A 23 11.59 1.38 14.02
C ARG A 23 10.30 0.93 14.73
N ARG A 24 9.51 0.13 14.05
CA ARG A 24 8.33 -0.56 14.58
C ARG A 24 8.40 -2.04 14.20
N SER A 25 7.80 -2.90 15.02
CA SER A 25 7.54 -4.29 14.65
C SER A 25 6.21 -4.75 15.23
N ARG A 26 5.56 -5.70 14.53
CA ARG A 26 4.29 -6.28 14.93
C ARG A 26 4.11 -7.66 14.30
N ALA A 27 3.63 -8.62 15.08
CA ALA A 27 3.18 -9.90 14.54
C ALA A 27 1.92 -9.68 13.67
N THR A 28 1.79 -10.46 12.61
CA THR A 28 0.66 -10.40 11.68
C THR A 28 -0.16 -11.68 11.70
N SER A 29 -1.43 -11.60 11.29
CA SER A 29 -2.30 -12.74 11.10
C SER A 29 -1.84 -13.70 9.98
N SER A 30 -0.92 -13.25 9.12
CA SER A 30 -0.29 -14.06 8.08
C SER A 30 0.95 -14.84 8.57
N GLY A 31 1.21 -14.84 9.90
CA GLY A 31 2.22 -15.68 10.53
C GLY A 31 3.65 -15.14 10.52
N PHE A 32 3.89 -13.89 10.10
CA PHE A 32 5.21 -13.27 10.12
C PHE A 32 5.26 -12.02 11.00
N GLU A 33 6.46 -11.64 11.46
CA GLU A 33 6.68 -10.35 12.11
C GLU A 33 6.99 -9.28 11.09
N ARG A 34 6.07 -8.31 10.97
CA ARG A 34 6.29 -7.13 10.12
C ARG A 34 7.17 -6.11 10.82
N VAL A 35 8.20 -5.62 10.12
CA VAL A 35 9.05 -4.51 10.55
C VAL A 35 8.83 -3.34 9.60
N SER A 36 8.79 -2.12 10.13
CA SER A 36 8.81 -0.88 9.35
C SER A 36 9.61 0.21 10.07
N THR A 37 10.05 1.24 9.32
CA THR A 37 10.76 2.39 9.88
C THR A 37 10.07 3.69 9.48
N THR A 38 9.66 4.48 10.47
CA THR A 38 9.13 5.82 10.21
C THR A 38 10.28 6.81 10.09
N PHE A 39 10.41 7.45 8.93
CA PHE A 39 11.23 8.64 8.72
C PHE A 39 10.49 9.86 9.25
N ARG A 40 11.22 10.72 9.97
CA ARG A 40 10.68 11.90 10.64
C ARG A 40 11.57 13.10 10.28
N LEU A 41 11.04 13.98 9.47
CA LEU A 41 11.68 15.21 9.03
C LEU A 41 11.15 16.37 9.85
N ARG A 42 12.05 17.17 10.45
CA ARG A 42 11.69 18.36 11.21
C ARG A 42 12.24 19.61 10.54
N GLY A 43 11.44 20.68 10.54
CA GLY A 43 11.86 22.00 10.07
C GLY A 43 10.77 23.02 10.31
N ALA A 44 11.15 24.29 10.52
CA ALA A 44 10.26 25.41 10.79
C ALA A 44 9.23 25.15 11.91
N GLY A 45 9.60 24.34 12.90
CA GLY A 45 8.72 23.97 14.03
C GLY A 45 7.71 22.84 13.76
N GLU A 46 7.63 22.34 12.53
CA GLU A 46 6.73 21.26 12.11
C GLU A 46 7.45 19.90 12.00
N LEU A 47 6.66 18.83 11.88
CA LEU A 47 7.12 17.44 11.77
C LEU A 47 6.38 16.72 10.65
N GLY A 48 7.08 16.35 9.59
CA GLY A 48 6.61 15.43 8.57
C GLY A 48 7.03 13.99 8.86
N ARG A 49 6.21 13.03 8.45
CA ARG A 49 6.41 11.60 8.71
C ARG A 49 6.13 10.81 7.44
N GLY A 50 6.95 9.78 7.18
CA GLY A 50 6.72 8.78 6.14
C GLY A 50 7.18 7.40 6.62
N GLU A 51 6.68 6.34 6.05
CA GLU A 51 6.95 4.97 6.50
C GLU A 51 7.62 4.14 5.44
N ASP A 52 8.83 3.67 5.75
CA ASP A 52 9.58 2.68 4.96
C ASP A 52 8.99 1.29 5.25
N VAL A 53 8.54 0.66 4.19
CA VAL A 53 7.87 -0.65 4.22
C VAL A 53 8.70 -1.72 3.51
N THR A 54 10.01 -1.54 3.41
CA THR A 54 10.95 -2.59 3.01
C THR A 54 10.62 -3.88 3.76
N TYR A 55 10.66 -5.03 3.09
CA TYR A 55 10.17 -6.28 3.70
C TYR A 55 11.17 -6.88 4.69
N ASP A 56 12.45 -6.74 4.40
CA ASP A 56 13.50 -7.45 5.12
C ASP A 56 13.96 -6.68 6.37
N ALA A 57 13.84 -7.29 7.53
CA ALA A 57 14.19 -6.66 8.81
C ALA A 57 15.66 -6.16 8.87
N PRO A 58 16.66 -6.87 8.30
CA PRO A 58 18.04 -6.38 8.25
C PRO A 58 18.19 -5.01 7.56
N ASP A 59 17.39 -4.73 6.53
CA ASP A 59 17.42 -3.45 5.81
C ASP A 59 16.98 -2.27 6.70
N HIS A 60 16.04 -2.53 7.62
CA HIS A 60 15.65 -1.55 8.64
C HIS A 60 16.73 -1.39 9.71
N ASP A 61 17.31 -2.50 10.19
CA ASP A 61 18.33 -2.48 11.23
C ASP A 61 19.59 -1.75 10.74
N ALA A 62 19.93 -1.86 9.46
CA ALA A 62 21.05 -1.17 8.83
C ALA A 62 20.91 0.38 8.83
N LEU A 63 19.70 0.93 9.00
CA LEU A 63 19.47 2.37 9.12
C LEU A 63 19.97 2.95 10.44
N PHE A 64 20.10 2.15 11.49
CA PHE A 64 20.47 2.63 12.83
C PHE A 64 21.99 2.59 13.02
N ALA A 65 22.58 3.73 13.41
CA ALA A 65 24.03 3.84 13.62
C ALA A 65 24.53 3.00 14.82
N ASN A 66 23.63 2.59 15.71
CA ASN A 66 23.90 1.73 16.84
C ASN A 66 22.77 0.70 17.00
N PRO A 67 22.99 -0.56 16.61
CA PRO A 67 21.98 -1.62 16.76
C PRO A 67 21.60 -1.93 18.21
N GLU A 68 22.35 -1.46 19.20
CA GLU A 68 22.04 -1.59 20.64
C GLU A 68 21.09 -0.49 21.16
N SER A 69 20.73 0.51 20.33
CA SER A 69 19.77 1.54 20.74
C SER A 69 18.36 0.94 20.87
N ASP A 70 17.60 1.39 21.89
CA ASP A 70 16.21 0.97 22.07
C ASP A 70 15.39 1.30 20.80
N PRO A 71 14.81 0.29 20.13
CA PRO A 71 14.02 0.50 18.90
C PRO A 71 12.81 1.43 19.08
N LYS A 72 12.43 1.73 20.33
CA LYS A 72 11.34 2.67 20.67
C LYS A 72 11.80 4.11 20.77
N THR A 73 13.10 4.36 20.87
CA THR A 73 13.68 5.69 20.94
C THR A 73 14.08 6.12 19.52
N PRO A 74 13.70 7.32 19.04
CA PRO A 74 14.16 7.80 17.74
C PRO A 74 15.68 7.79 17.69
N ALA A 75 16.27 7.19 16.67
CA ALA A 75 17.70 7.33 16.41
C ALA A 75 17.97 8.77 15.94
N GLU A 76 18.93 9.42 16.58
CA GLU A 76 19.45 10.73 16.17
C GLU A 76 20.77 10.54 15.40
N GLY A 77 21.06 11.43 14.47
CA GLY A 77 22.34 11.43 13.75
C GLY A 77 22.42 10.35 12.67
N VAL A 78 21.36 10.21 11.89
CA VAL A 78 21.33 9.29 10.75
C VAL A 78 22.21 9.86 9.65
N LYS A 79 22.86 9.00 8.87
CA LYS A 79 23.72 9.38 7.74
C LYS A 79 23.06 10.29 6.69
N PHE A 80 21.73 10.34 6.66
CA PHE A 80 20.94 11.18 5.74
C PHE A 80 20.81 12.64 6.17
N GLU A 81 21.11 13.00 7.44
CA GLU A 81 20.87 14.36 7.93
C GLU A 81 21.70 15.40 7.18
N ASP A 82 22.97 15.09 6.92
CA ASP A 82 23.88 15.99 6.20
C ASP A 82 23.52 16.17 4.72
N GLU A 83 22.81 15.20 4.12
CA GLU A 83 22.44 15.20 2.71
C GLU A 83 21.07 15.80 2.44
N LEU A 84 20.14 15.64 3.40
CA LEU A 84 18.73 16.01 3.24
C LEU A 84 18.36 17.31 3.94
N ALA A 85 19.17 17.78 4.92
CA ALA A 85 18.94 19.05 5.59
C ALA A 85 19.16 20.22 4.62
N GLY A 86 18.28 21.21 4.67
CA GLY A 86 18.37 22.39 3.79
C GLY A 86 17.02 23.02 3.52
N GLU A 87 17.07 24.02 2.62
CA GLU A 87 15.92 24.72 2.09
C GLU A 87 15.66 24.24 0.66
N TRP A 88 14.45 23.76 0.39
CA TRP A 88 14.01 23.13 -0.86
C TRP A 88 12.65 23.66 -1.26
N THR A 89 12.25 23.42 -2.49
CA THR A 89 10.85 23.11 -2.79
C THR A 89 10.64 21.58 -2.70
N PHE A 90 9.39 21.13 -2.57
CA PHE A 90 9.10 19.69 -2.55
C PHE A 90 9.64 18.99 -3.83
N GLY A 91 9.49 19.61 -5.00
CA GLY A 91 9.99 19.09 -6.27
C GLY A 91 11.52 18.99 -6.29
N GLU A 92 12.25 20.04 -5.86
CA GLU A 92 13.72 19.98 -5.78
C GLU A 92 14.21 18.88 -4.83
N PHE A 93 13.50 18.62 -3.73
CA PHE A 93 13.79 17.53 -2.81
C PHE A 93 13.54 16.16 -3.45
N SER A 94 12.41 15.99 -4.17
CA SER A 94 12.11 14.77 -4.92
C SER A 94 13.18 14.46 -5.96
N ASP A 95 13.62 15.48 -6.73
CA ASP A 95 14.72 15.37 -7.71
C ASP A 95 16.03 14.94 -7.04
N ALA A 96 16.34 15.51 -5.88
CA ALA A 96 17.56 15.15 -5.13
C ALA A 96 17.55 13.67 -4.68
N LEU A 97 16.38 13.12 -4.35
CA LEU A 97 16.25 11.71 -3.97
C LEU A 97 16.52 10.72 -5.12
N GLU A 98 16.46 11.15 -6.39
CA GLU A 98 16.81 10.28 -7.53
C GLU A 98 18.25 9.80 -7.49
N THR A 99 19.15 10.61 -6.95
CA THR A 99 20.58 10.31 -6.89
C THR A 99 21.09 10.07 -5.47
N ALA A 100 20.24 10.19 -4.47
CA ALA A 100 20.60 9.97 -3.07
C ALA A 100 20.92 8.49 -2.79
N GLU A 101 21.92 8.26 -1.94
CA GLU A 101 22.27 6.92 -1.48
C GLU A 101 21.29 6.43 -0.40
N LEU A 102 20.18 5.83 -0.82
CA LEU A 102 19.11 5.39 0.08
C LEU A 102 19.49 4.20 0.99
N PHE A 103 20.53 3.45 0.61
CA PHE A 103 21.03 2.27 1.33
C PHE A 103 22.55 2.39 1.62
N PRO A 104 22.97 3.34 2.48
CA PRO A 104 24.39 3.68 2.67
C PRO A 104 25.21 2.58 3.36
N ASN A 105 24.59 1.52 3.85
CA ASN A 105 25.25 0.39 4.51
C ASN A 105 25.27 -0.89 3.65
N GLY A 106 24.92 -0.79 2.37
CA GLY A 106 24.85 -1.89 1.39
C GLY A 106 23.49 -1.95 0.70
N ASP A 107 23.44 -2.59 -0.47
CA ASP A 107 22.20 -2.75 -1.22
C ASP A 107 21.14 -3.50 -0.40
N PRO A 108 19.84 -3.22 -0.61
CA PRO A 108 18.77 -3.94 0.06
C PRO A 108 18.73 -5.42 -0.38
N GLU A 109 18.22 -6.28 0.50
CA GLU A 109 18.03 -7.71 0.20
C GLU A 109 17.16 -7.91 -1.06
N ARG A 110 16.18 -7.02 -1.27
CA ARG A 110 15.32 -6.99 -2.46
C ARG A 110 15.35 -5.62 -3.12
N LYS A 111 15.43 -5.60 -4.45
CA LYS A 111 15.44 -4.34 -5.22
C LYS A 111 14.20 -3.47 -4.97
N THR A 112 13.08 -4.05 -4.59
CA THR A 112 11.86 -3.34 -4.19
C THR A 112 12.06 -2.47 -2.94
N GLY A 113 13.12 -2.65 -2.18
CA GLY A 113 13.50 -1.78 -1.07
C GLY A 113 13.77 -0.33 -1.50
N TYR A 114 14.33 -0.11 -2.71
CA TYR A 114 14.63 1.24 -3.21
C TYR A 114 13.38 2.12 -3.33
N PRO A 115 12.33 1.75 -4.09
CA PRO A 115 11.12 2.56 -4.17
C PRO A 115 10.42 2.69 -2.82
N TYR A 116 10.43 1.66 -1.96
CA TYR A 116 9.78 1.72 -0.65
C TYR A 116 10.42 2.75 0.27
N ARG A 117 11.75 2.80 0.31
CA ARG A 117 12.49 3.79 1.11
C ARG A 117 12.40 5.19 0.51
N ARG A 118 12.46 5.32 -0.81
CA ARG A 118 12.23 6.61 -1.48
C ARG A 118 10.85 7.15 -1.12
N TRP A 119 9.81 6.34 -1.22
CA TRP A 119 8.45 6.72 -0.83
C TRP A 119 8.36 7.21 0.62
N ALA A 120 9.08 6.55 1.55
CA ALA A 120 9.09 6.96 2.95
C ALA A 120 9.66 8.38 3.13
N LEU A 121 10.70 8.73 2.40
CA LEU A 121 11.32 10.06 2.42
C LEU A 121 10.43 11.09 1.72
N GLU A 122 9.90 10.77 0.54
CA GLU A 122 9.02 11.66 -0.22
C GLU A 122 7.71 11.95 0.52
N SER A 123 7.08 10.92 1.07
CA SER A 123 5.84 11.11 1.83
C SER A 123 6.07 11.89 3.13
N ALA A 124 7.24 11.72 3.79
CA ALA A 124 7.63 12.53 4.93
C ALA A 124 7.86 14.00 4.55
N ALA A 125 8.51 14.24 3.41
CA ALA A 125 8.76 15.58 2.89
C ALA A 125 7.45 16.28 2.47
N LEU A 126 6.56 15.57 1.80
CA LEU A 126 5.24 16.09 1.42
C LEU A 126 4.42 16.45 2.67
N ASP A 127 4.36 15.56 3.68
CA ASP A 127 3.68 15.84 4.96
C ASP A 127 4.26 17.08 5.63
N LEU A 128 5.60 17.23 5.66
CA LEU A 128 6.26 18.40 6.23
C LEU A 128 5.97 19.69 5.46
N ALA A 129 6.09 19.66 4.12
CA ALA A 129 5.85 20.82 3.26
C ALA A 129 4.40 21.33 3.37
N LEU A 130 3.43 20.42 3.37
CA LEU A 130 2.02 20.75 3.57
C LEU A 130 1.77 21.40 4.95
N ARG A 131 2.38 20.87 6.02
CA ARG A 131 2.29 21.43 7.38
C ARG A 131 2.95 22.79 7.49
N GLN A 132 4.09 22.99 6.87
CA GLN A 132 4.80 24.29 6.83
C GLN A 132 3.99 25.34 6.04
N ALA A 133 3.23 24.91 5.03
CA ALA A 133 2.32 25.76 4.29
C ALA A 133 0.95 25.97 4.98
N ASP A 134 0.75 25.40 6.19
CA ASP A 134 -0.52 25.43 6.95
C ASP A 134 -1.73 24.94 6.14
N THR A 135 -1.55 23.84 5.40
CA THR A 135 -2.56 23.22 4.53
C THR A 135 -2.55 21.69 4.65
N ASN A 136 -3.35 21.03 3.84
CA ASN A 136 -3.41 19.57 3.73
C ASN A 136 -3.49 19.14 2.26
N LEU A 137 -3.34 17.83 2.02
CA LEU A 137 -3.33 17.28 0.65
C LEU A 137 -4.64 17.54 -0.09
N ALA A 138 -5.79 17.38 0.58
CA ALA A 138 -7.11 17.58 -0.01
C ALA A 138 -7.27 19.02 -0.55
N GLU A 139 -6.91 20.02 0.27
CA GLU A 139 -6.96 21.44 -0.11
C GLU A 139 -6.02 21.75 -1.27
N ARG A 140 -4.79 21.19 -1.27
CA ARG A 140 -3.82 21.44 -2.34
C ARG A 140 -4.25 20.84 -3.68
N LEU A 141 -4.93 19.71 -3.65
CA LEU A 141 -5.43 19.04 -4.86
C LEU A 141 -6.85 19.50 -5.26
N ASP A 142 -7.46 20.43 -4.50
CA ASP A 142 -8.85 20.87 -4.69
C ASP A 142 -9.84 19.68 -4.77
N ARG A 143 -9.71 18.74 -3.81
CA ARG A 143 -10.55 17.53 -3.70
C ARG A 143 -11.21 17.44 -2.33
N GLU A 144 -12.44 16.95 -2.33
CA GLU A 144 -13.19 16.70 -1.07
C GLU A 144 -12.90 15.27 -0.59
N PRO A 145 -12.42 15.09 0.66
CA PRO A 145 -12.22 13.77 1.20
C PRO A 145 -13.53 13.06 1.48
N ALA A 146 -13.61 11.78 1.13
CA ALA A 146 -14.76 10.93 1.35
C ALA A 146 -14.42 9.76 2.31
N PRO A 147 -15.43 9.20 3.02
CA PRO A 147 -15.22 7.99 3.83
C PRO A 147 -14.75 6.82 2.97
N VAL A 148 -13.72 6.12 3.45
CA VAL A 148 -13.07 5.02 2.72
C VAL A 148 -13.71 3.69 3.07
N THR A 149 -14.25 3.01 2.08
CA THR A 149 -14.59 1.58 2.18
C THR A 149 -13.29 0.78 2.10
N PHE A 150 -13.12 -0.22 2.97
CA PHE A 150 -11.96 -1.08 2.90
C PHE A 150 -12.33 -2.56 2.90
N ALA A 151 -11.54 -3.36 2.19
CA ALA A 151 -11.53 -4.80 2.27
C ALA A 151 -10.45 -5.25 3.27
N ALA A 152 -10.77 -6.21 4.14
CA ALA A 152 -9.79 -6.83 4.99
C ALA A 152 -9.07 -7.95 4.21
N SER A 153 -7.74 -7.85 4.12
CA SER A 153 -6.94 -8.94 3.58
C SER A 153 -6.85 -10.07 4.59
N ALA A 154 -7.14 -11.29 4.18
CA ALA A 154 -7.05 -12.46 5.04
C ALA A 154 -6.56 -13.68 4.26
N ARG A 155 -5.57 -14.37 4.84
CA ARG A 155 -5.18 -15.70 4.41
C ARG A 155 -5.97 -16.73 5.21
N LEU A 156 -6.60 -17.68 4.51
CA LEU A 156 -7.40 -18.72 5.14
C LEU A 156 -6.58 -19.99 5.33
N GLY A 157 -5.90 -20.11 6.44
CA GLY A 157 -5.02 -21.23 6.76
C GLY A 157 -3.57 -20.80 6.95
N GLY A 158 -2.78 -21.64 7.60
CA GLY A 158 -1.36 -21.49 7.85
C GLY A 158 -0.54 -22.49 7.04
N GLU A 159 0.78 -22.50 7.26
CA GLU A 159 1.73 -23.41 6.58
C GLU A 159 1.40 -24.90 6.85
N ASP A 160 0.84 -25.21 8.03
CA ASP A 160 0.46 -26.56 8.47
C ASP A 160 -1.04 -26.66 8.87
N GLU A 161 -1.84 -25.65 8.60
CA GLU A 161 -3.25 -25.60 8.97
C GLU A 161 -4.13 -25.54 7.73
N PRO A 162 -5.16 -26.41 7.63
CA PRO A 162 -6.07 -26.35 6.50
C PRO A 162 -6.82 -25.01 6.46
N PRO A 163 -7.19 -24.50 5.25
CA PRO A 163 -7.93 -23.26 5.14
C PRO A 163 -9.33 -23.39 5.77
N THR A 164 -9.71 -22.36 6.57
CA THR A 164 -11.03 -22.27 7.19
C THR A 164 -11.63 -20.88 7.00
N ALA A 165 -12.96 -20.77 7.07
CA ALA A 165 -13.66 -19.49 7.01
C ALA A 165 -13.70 -18.74 8.35
N ASP A 166 -13.18 -19.29 9.42
CA ASP A 166 -13.38 -18.82 10.80
C ASP A 166 -13.03 -17.34 10.98
N ARG A 167 -11.88 -16.91 10.44
CA ARG A 167 -11.42 -15.50 10.52
C ARG A 167 -12.37 -14.54 9.81
N VAL A 168 -12.84 -14.92 8.63
CA VAL A 168 -13.79 -14.14 7.84
C VAL A 168 -15.13 -14.03 8.56
N LEU A 169 -15.65 -15.15 9.08
CA LEU A 169 -16.92 -15.18 9.80
C LEU A 169 -16.86 -14.36 11.10
N GLU A 170 -15.76 -14.44 11.86
CA GLU A 170 -15.56 -13.60 13.05
C GLU A 170 -15.58 -12.11 12.68
N LEU A 171 -14.91 -11.72 11.60
CA LEU A 171 -14.89 -10.32 11.16
C LEU A 171 -16.28 -9.84 10.70
N VAL A 172 -17.05 -10.67 10.00
CA VAL A 172 -18.44 -10.35 9.60
C VAL A 172 -19.34 -10.12 10.81
N GLU A 173 -19.20 -10.91 11.87
CA GLU A 173 -19.95 -10.73 13.10
C GLU A 173 -19.61 -9.43 13.84
N ARG A 174 -18.34 -9.00 13.78
CA ARG A 174 -17.82 -7.86 14.55
C ARG A 174 -17.90 -6.54 13.81
N VAL A 175 -17.83 -6.54 12.49
CA VAL A 175 -17.74 -5.33 11.65
C VAL A 175 -18.82 -5.39 10.56
N PRO A 176 -19.94 -4.70 10.75
CA PRO A 176 -20.97 -4.60 9.71
C PRO A 176 -20.40 -4.02 8.41
N ASN A 177 -20.83 -4.58 7.28
CA ASN A 177 -20.40 -4.20 5.93
C ASN A 177 -18.90 -4.40 5.60
N ILE A 178 -18.17 -5.20 6.40
CA ILE A 178 -16.80 -5.58 6.04
C ILE A 178 -16.79 -6.32 4.71
N GLU A 179 -15.83 -6.00 3.87
CA GLU A 179 -15.49 -6.68 2.63
C GLU A 179 -14.14 -7.36 2.76
N PHE A 180 -13.81 -8.27 1.84
CA PHE A 180 -12.59 -9.07 1.92
C PHE A 180 -11.83 -9.10 0.60
N LYS A 181 -10.52 -9.07 0.73
CA LYS A 181 -9.54 -9.56 -0.24
C LYS A 181 -8.95 -10.87 0.32
N LEU A 182 -8.99 -11.93 -0.45
CA LEU A 182 -8.50 -13.24 -0.03
C LEU A 182 -7.46 -13.76 -1.02
N ASP A 183 -6.54 -14.59 -0.51
CA ASP A 183 -5.49 -15.25 -1.30
C ASP A 183 -5.88 -16.74 -1.44
N PRO A 184 -6.59 -17.15 -2.52
CA PRO A 184 -6.98 -18.55 -2.71
C PRO A 184 -5.75 -19.41 -3.02
N THR A 185 -5.79 -20.65 -2.56
CA THR A 185 -4.78 -21.68 -2.81
C THR A 185 -5.41 -22.93 -3.35
N GLU A 186 -4.62 -23.85 -3.93
CA GLU A 186 -5.11 -25.14 -4.44
C GLU A 186 -5.73 -26.06 -3.36
N GLU A 187 -5.54 -25.73 -2.07
CA GLU A 187 -6.17 -26.43 -0.96
C GLU A 187 -7.64 -26.03 -0.75
N TRP A 188 -8.09 -24.95 -1.39
CA TRP A 188 -9.47 -24.53 -1.33
C TRP A 188 -10.38 -25.52 -2.08
N ASN A 189 -11.61 -25.65 -1.64
CA ASN A 189 -12.59 -26.56 -2.20
C ASN A 189 -14.01 -25.98 -2.09
N ASP A 190 -14.99 -26.68 -2.66
CA ASP A 190 -16.38 -26.24 -2.69
C ASP A 190 -16.96 -26.04 -1.28
N ASP A 191 -16.60 -26.90 -0.30
CA ASP A 191 -17.12 -26.78 1.06
C ASP A 191 -16.61 -25.47 1.73
N LEU A 192 -15.36 -25.08 1.49
CA LEU A 192 -14.83 -23.81 1.96
C LEU A 192 -15.49 -22.63 1.23
N ALA A 193 -15.59 -22.68 -0.09
CA ALA A 193 -16.23 -21.63 -0.88
C ALA A 193 -17.69 -21.40 -0.45
N ASP A 194 -18.45 -22.47 -0.22
CA ASP A 194 -19.84 -22.41 0.26
C ASP A 194 -19.96 -21.83 1.69
N SER A 195 -18.91 -21.94 2.51
CA SER A 195 -18.86 -21.38 3.87
C SER A 195 -18.54 -19.90 3.93
N LEU A 196 -17.96 -19.34 2.87
CA LEU A 196 -17.59 -17.94 2.78
C LEU A 196 -18.78 -17.05 2.40
N PRO A 197 -18.85 -15.81 2.90
CA PRO A 197 -19.88 -14.84 2.52
C PRO A 197 -19.58 -14.28 1.12
N ALA A 198 -19.98 -14.98 0.06
CA ALA A 198 -19.61 -14.67 -1.32
C ALA A 198 -19.93 -13.21 -1.74
N ASP A 199 -20.99 -12.60 -1.16
CA ASP A 199 -21.37 -11.20 -1.38
C ASP A 199 -20.41 -10.18 -0.74
N ARG A 200 -19.47 -10.64 0.08
CA ARG A 200 -18.46 -9.84 0.76
C ARG A 200 -17.05 -10.02 0.20
N ILE A 201 -16.85 -11.06 -0.61
CA ILE A 201 -15.56 -11.30 -1.26
C ILE A 201 -15.46 -10.39 -2.48
N ARG A 202 -14.55 -9.40 -2.43
CA ARG A 202 -14.42 -8.40 -3.48
C ARG A 202 -13.23 -8.64 -4.38
N VAL A 203 -12.17 -9.22 -3.85
CA VAL A 203 -10.92 -9.47 -4.58
C VAL A 203 -10.37 -10.84 -4.20
N LEU A 204 -9.95 -11.59 -5.20
CA LEU A 204 -9.22 -12.85 -5.07
C LEU A 204 -7.87 -12.69 -5.75
N ASP A 205 -6.80 -12.71 -4.95
CA ASP A 205 -5.43 -12.49 -5.40
C ASP A 205 -4.76 -13.82 -5.71
N LEU A 206 -4.60 -14.13 -7.00
CA LEU A 206 -4.04 -15.40 -7.48
C LEU A 206 -2.52 -15.47 -7.35
N LYS A 207 -1.85 -14.33 -7.20
CA LYS A 207 -0.38 -14.23 -7.06
C LYS A 207 0.43 -14.89 -8.18
N GLY A 208 -0.14 -15.06 -9.35
CA GLY A 208 0.51 -15.70 -10.50
C GLY A 208 1.64 -14.87 -11.12
N LEU A 209 1.84 -13.61 -10.69
CA LEU A 209 2.91 -12.74 -11.18
C LEU A 209 4.09 -12.61 -10.21
N TYR A 210 4.07 -13.34 -9.10
CA TYR A 210 5.10 -13.28 -8.05
C TYR A 210 6.24 -14.28 -8.26
N GLU A 211 6.58 -14.59 -9.51
CA GLU A 211 7.54 -15.61 -9.91
C GLU A 211 8.84 -15.57 -9.08
N GLY A 212 9.19 -16.71 -8.49
CA GLY A 212 10.40 -16.91 -7.71
C GLY A 212 10.37 -16.30 -6.30
N THR A 213 9.21 -15.87 -5.80
CA THR A 213 9.02 -15.42 -4.41
C THR A 213 8.38 -16.52 -3.55
N ASP A 214 8.41 -16.37 -2.22
CA ASP A 214 7.79 -17.30 -1.27
C ASP A 214 6.25 -17.34 -1.33
N VAL A 215 5.63 -16.41 -2.09
CA VAL A 215 4.17 -16.28 -2.25
C VAL A 215 3.70 -16.55 -3.67
N ASP A 216 4.61 -17.01 -4.53
CA ASP A 216 4.32 -17.39 -5.91
C ASP A 216 3.35 -18.57 -5.96
N ASN A 217 2.31 -18.47 -6.78
CA ASN A 217 1.40 -19.56 -7.08
C ASN A 217 1.53 -19.92 -8.56
N GLU A 218 1.85 -21.17 -8.85
CA GLU A 218 1.89 -21.65 -10.22
C GLU A 218 0.52 -21.51 -10.89
N ALA A 219 0.51 -21.04 -12.14
CA ALA A 219 -0.73 -20.83 -12.89
C ALA A 219 -1.34 -22.17 -13.32
N ASP A 220 -2.22 -22.72 -12.50
CA ASP A 220 -3.00 -23.90 -12.82
C ASP A 220 -4.34 -23.54 -13.48
N PRO A 221 -4.60 -23.99 -14.73
CA PRO A 221 -5.85 -23.64 -15.44
C PRO A 221 -7.12 -24.17 -14.79
N ASP A 222 -7.08 -25.32 -14.12
CA ASP A 222 -8.26 -25.91 -13.48
C ASP A 222 -8.58 -25.17 -12.18
N PHE A 223 -7.55 -24.78 -11.43
CA PHE A 223 -7.67 -23.92 -10.26
C PHE A 223 -8.23 -22.53 -10.64
N TYR A 224 -7.71 -21.89 -11.69
CA TYR A 224 -8.21 -20.58 -12.15
C TYR A 224 -9.68 -20.62 -12.57
N ARG A 225 -10.11 -21.69 -13.29
CA ARG A 225 -11.53 -21.89 -13.63
C ARG A 225 -12.37 -22.05 -12.38
N TRP A 226 -11.91 -22.85 -11.42
CA TRP A 226 -12.63 -23.07 -10.18
C TRP A 226 -12.80 -21.77 -9.39
N VAL A 227 -11.75 -20.95 -9.23
CA VAL A 227 -11.82 -19.64 -8.55
C VAL A 227 -12.81 -18.72 -9.26
N ARG A 228 -12.69 -18.57 -10.58
CA ARG A 228 -13.58 -17.74 -11.40
C ARG A 228 -15.06 -18.12 -11.22
N ASP A 229 -15.35 -19.41 -11.27
CA ASP A 229 -16.72 -19.93 -11.25
C ASP A 229 -17.31 -19.91 -9.84
N SER A 230 -16.51 -20.15 -8.80
CA SER A 230 -16.95 -20.13 -7.40
C SER A 230 -17.26 -18.72 -6.89
N PHE A 231 -16.60 -17.70 -7.44
CA PHE A 231 -16.74 -16.30 -7.00
C PHE A 231 -17.04 -15.34 -8.18
N PRO A 232 -18.18 -15.46 -8.84
CA PRO A 232 -18.45 -14.76 -10.11
C PRO A 232 -18.53 -13.23 -10.00
N ASN A 233 -18.59 -12.67 -8.80
CA ASN A 233 -18.68 -11.22 -8.56
C ASN A 233 -17.39 -10.63 -8.01
N ALA A 234 -16.35 -11.42 -7.76
CA ALA A 234 -15.08 -10.95 -7.26
C ALA A 234 -14.16 -10.51 -8.41
N LEU A 235 -13.32 -9.51 -8.15
CA LEU A 235 -12.16 -9.20 -8.98
C LEU A 235 -11.12 -10.32 -8.85
N ILE A 236 -10.41 -10.59 -9.92
CA ILE A 236 -9.31 -11.55 -9.97
C ILE A 236 -8.02 -10.74 -10.10
N GLU A 237 -7.22 -10.73 -9.05
CA GLU A 237 -5.99 -9.96 -8.99
C GLU A 237 -4.78 -10.82 -9.39
N ASP A 238 -3.91 -10.24 -10.20
CA ASP A 238 -2.64 -10.81 -10.66
C ASP A 238 -2.70 -12.26 -11.19
N PRO A 239 -3.63 -12.60 -12.11
CA PRO A 239 -3.53 -13.88 -12.79
C PRO A 239 -2.34 -13.90 -13.75
N GLU A 240 -1.59 -14.99 -13.82
CA GLU A 240 -0.66 -15.22 -14.92
C GLU A 240 -1.45 -15.59 -16.19
N LEU A 241 -1.40 -14.73 -17.20
CA LEU A 241 -2.07 -14.94 -18.49
C LEU A 241 -1.10 -15.52 -19.53
N ASN A 242 -0.92 -16.83 -19.48
CA ASN A 242 -0.16 -17.60 -20.46
C ASN A 242 -1.07 -18.26 -21.51
N ASP A 243 -0.53 -19.15 -22.36
CA ASP A 243 -1.26 -19.81 -23.44
C ASP A 243 -2.42 -20.71 -22.92
N ASP A 244 -2.32 -21.23 -21.68
CA ASP A 244 -3.27 -22.16 -21.09
C ASP A 244 -4.33 -21.44 -20.21
N THR A 245 -4.01 -20.27 -19.68
CA THR A 245 -4.84 -19.55 -18.71
C THR A 245 -5.59 -18.35 -19.28
N ARG A 246 -5.08 -17.73 -20.34
CA ARG A 246 -5.67 -16.53 -20.95
C ARG A 246 -7.13 -16.73 -21.37
N GLU A 247 -7.43 -17.85 -22.05
CA GLU A 247 -8.78 -18.14 -22.55
C GLU A 247 -9.81 -18.34 -21.42
N ILE A 248 -9.36 -18.53 -20.16
CA ILE A 248 -10.25 -18.70 -19.00
C ILE A 248 -11.04 -17.42 -18.73
N PHE A 249 -10.43 -16.26 -19.00
CA PHE A 249 -11.01 -14.95 -18.72
C PHE A 249 -11.55 -14.24 -19.96
N ASP A 250 -11.64 -14.92 -21.12
CA ASP A 250 -12.20 -14.36 -22.34
C ASP A 250 -13.65 -13.90 -22.12
N GLY A 251 -13.89 -12.60 -22.28
CA GLY A 251 -15.19 -11.96 -22.07
C GLY A 251 -15.53 -11.66 -20.61
N GLU A 252 -14.56 -11.78 -19.71
CA GLU A 252 -14.62 -11.41 -18.29
C GLU A 252 -13.43 -10.53 -17.87
N GLU A 253 -12.75 -9.90 -18.85
CA GLU A 253 -11.54 -9.09 -18.62
C GLU A 253 -11.82 -7.90 -17.67
N GLU A 254 -13.08 -7.45 -17.59
CA GLU A 254 -13.51 -6.41 -16.66
C GLU A 254 -13.39 -6.82 -15.18
N ARG A 255 -13.18 -8.10 -14.90
CA ARG A 255 -12.91 -8.61 -13.54
C ARG A 255 -11.43 -8.71 -13.21
N LEU A 256 -10.53 -8.47 -14.18
CA LEU A 256 -9.10 -8.55 -13.94
C LEU A 256 -8.60 -7.28 -13.26
N SER A 257 -7.74 -7.46 -12.27
CA SER A 257 -7.04 -6.37 -11.60
C SER A 257 -5.55 -6.67 -11.44
N TRP A 258 -4.76 -5.61 -11.32
CA TRP A 258 -3.30 -5.70 -11.35
C TRP A 258 -2.70 -5.00 -10.14
N ASP A 259 -1.82 -5.69 -9.40
CA ASP A 259 -1.13 -5.22 -8.22
C ASP A 259 0.39 -5.25 -8.40
N TYR A 260 0.96 -6.46 -8.52
CA TYR A 260 2.40 -6.68 -8.48
C TYR A 260 3.20 -5.87 -9.52
N PRO A 261 2.77 -5.79 -10.80
CA PRO A 261 3.53 -5.07 -11.81
C PRO A 261 3.41 -3.54 -11.71
N ILE A 262 2.47 -2.99 -10.92
CA ILE A 262 2.13 -1.57 -10.96
C ILE A 262 3.15 -0.73 -10.18
N THR A 263 4.02 -0.04 -10.94
CA THR A 263 5.08 0.84 -10.40
C THR A 263 5.10 2.22 -11.06
N GLY A 264 4.23 2.47 -12.04
CA GLY A 264 4.14 3.72 -12.80
C GLY A 264 3.35 3.52 -14.09
N VAL A 265 3.15 4.59 -14.86
CA VAL A 265 2.40 4.56 -16.13
C VAL A 265 2.98 3.56 -17.13
N ASP A 266 4.31 3.54 -17.29
CA ASP A 266 4.97 2.61 -18.23
C ASP A 266 4.65 1.14 -17.88
N ALA A 267 4.57 0.81 -16.60
CA ALA A 267 4.22 -0.53 -16.15
C ALA A 267 2.76 -0.88 -16.47
N VAL A 268 1.85 0.06 -16.27
CA VAL A 268 0.43 -0.11 -16.62
C VAL A 268 0.25 -0.31 -18.12
N GLU A 269 0.91 0.49 -18.96
CA GLU A 269 0.83 0.40 -20.43
C GLU A 269 1.44 -0.90 -20.99
N ASN A 270 2.23 -1.61 -20.22
CA ASN A 270 2.82 -2.90 -20.59
C ASN A 270 2.08 -4.12 -20.03
N LEU A 271 0.90 -3.93 -19.41
CA LEU A 271 0.07 -5.05 -18.96
C LEU A 271 -0.38 -5.95 -20.13
N PRO A 272 -0.64 -7.24 -19.88
CA PRO A 272 -1.00 -8.19 -20.93
C PRO A 272 -2.38 -7.94 -21.56
N VAL A 273 -3.24 -7.20 -20.86
CA VAL A 273 -4.55 -6.72 -21.31
C VAL A 273 -4.76 -5.28 -20.85
N GLU A 274 -5.63 -4.53 -21.54
CA GLU A 274 -6.00 -3.18 -21.10
C GLU A 274 -6.69 -3.27 -19.73
N PRO A 275 -6.20 -2.54 -18.71
CA PRO A 275 -6.73 -2.71 -17.35
C PRO A 275 -8.06 -1.98 -17.17
N GLU A 276 -9.00 -2.66 -16.49
CA GLU A 276 -10.22 -2.06 -15.96
C GLU A 276 -10.07 -1.71 -14.47
N TRP A 277 -9.16 -2.41 -13.76
CA TRP A 277 -8.88 -2.21 -12.35
C TRP A 277 -7.39 -2.25 -12.06
N LEU A 278 -6.93 -1.30 -11.19
CA LEU A 278 -5.57 -1.28 -10.66
C LEU A 278 -5.58 -1.19 -9.13
N ASN A 279 -4.73 -2.00 -8.52
CA ASN A 279 -4.39 -1.91 -7.11
C ASN A 279 -3.21 -0.92 -6.93
N VAL A 280 -3.48 0.21 -6.31
CA VAL A 280 -2.50 1.28 -6.12
C VAL A 280 -1.81 1.13 -4.77
N LYS A 281 -0.52 0.79 -4.78
CA LYS A 281 0.34 0.73 -3.59
C LYS A 281 1.38 1.84 -3.65
N PRO A 282 1.16 3.00 -3.03
CA PRO A 282 2.00 4.19 -3.17
C PRO A 282 3.50 3.95 -3.01
N SER A 283 3.88 3.07 -2.08
CA SER A 283 5.29 2.72 -1.85
C SER A 283 5.99 2.06 -3.06
N ARG A 284 5.25 1.41 -3.96
CA ARG A 284 5.82 0.79 -5.17
C ARG A 284 6.23 1.81 -6.22
N PHE A 285 5.60 2.97 -6.23
CA PHE A 285 5.90 4.05 -7.18
C PHE A 285 7.20 4.77 -6.82
N GLY A 286 7.59 4.76 -5.55
CA GLY A 286 8.78 5.41 -5.04
C GLY A 286 8.68 6.93 -4.99
N SER A 287 7.97 7.59 -5.90
CA SER A 287 7.77 9.04 -5.92
C SER A 287 6.30 9.45 -5.98
N VAL A 288 6.01 10.63 -5.45
CA VAL A 288 4.68 11.26 -5.53
C VAL A 288 4.35 11.60 -6.98
N GLU A 289 5.33 12.01 -7.76
CA GLU A 289 5.15 12.31 -9.19
C GLU A 289 4.66 11.08 -9.97
N SER A 290 5.35 9.94 -9.83
CA SER A 290 4.97 8.69 -10.50
C SER A 290 3.58 8.21 -10.07
N LEU A 291 3.27 8.30 -8.77
CA LEU A 291 1.94 7.97 -8.25
C LEU A 291 0.87 8.87 -8.87
N PHE A 292 1.05 10.19 -8.82
CA PHE A 292 0.06 11.15 -9.33
C PHE A 292 -0.13 11.04 -10.84
N ALA A 293 0.94 10.84 -11.60
CA ALA A 293 0.83 10.58 -13.05
C ALA A 293 -0.01 9.34 -13.36
N THR A 294 0.12 8.28 -12.54
CA THR A 294 -0.69 7.05 -12.73
C THR A 294 -2.15 7.27 -12.33
N LEU A 295 -2.42 8.05 -11.28
CA LEU A 295 -3.80 8.42 -10.90
C LEU A 295 -4.49 9.27 -12.01
N GLU A 296 -3.76 10.20 -12.63
CA GLU A 296 -4.25 11.00 -13.75
C GLU A 296 -4.48 10.12 -14.99
N TRP A 297 -3.52 9.24 -15.29
CA TRP A 297 -3.62 8.29 -16.41
C TRP A 297 -4.88 7.40 -16.29
N ALA A 298 -5.16 6.89 -15.09
CA ALA A 298 -6.33 6.08 -14.83
C ALA A 298 -7.64 6.88 -14.95
N ALA A 299 -7.66 8.10 -14.40
CA ALA A 299 -8.83 8.98 -14.48
C ALA A 299 -9.17 9.40 -15.91
N GLU A 300 -8.17 9.60 -16.79
CA GLU A 300 -8.37 9.93 -18.21
C GLU A 300 -8.96 8.77 -19.04
N ARG A 301 -8.86 7.54 -18.52
CA ARG A 301 -9.27 6.30 -19.20
C ARG A 301 -10.42 5.59 -18.52
N ASP A 302 -11.02 6.20 -17.49
CA ASP A 302 -12.09 5.61 -16.68
C ASP A 302 -11.69 4.27 -16.01
N VAL A 303 -10.38 4.05 -15.78
CA VAL A 303 -9.87 2.86 -15.06
C VAL A 303 -10.19 2.97 -13.59
N SER A 304 -10.80 1.95 -13.04
CA SER A 304 -11.16 1.86 -11.63
C SER A 304 -9.95 1.56 -10.74
N LEU A 305 -9.92 2.16 -9.56
CA LEU A 305 -8.80 2.05 -8.64
C LEU A 305 -9.25 1.54 -7.27
N TYR A 306 -8.35 0.87 -6.58
CA TYR A 306 -8.43 0.62 -5.13
C TYR A 306 -7.03 0.61 -4.53
N SER A 307 -6.92 0.85 -3.22
CA SER A 307 -5.62 0.81 -2.58
C SER A 307 -5.23 -0.58 -2.14
N GLY A 308 -3.93 -0.84 -2.18
CA GLY A 308 -3.30 -1.90 -1.42
C GLY A 308 -2.23 -1.36 -0.48
N GLY A 309 -1.86 -2.14 0.51
CA GLY A 309 -0.81 -1.83 1.47
C GLY A 309 0.34 -2.82 1.40
N GLN A 310 1.44 -2.46 2.10
CA GLN A 310 2.60 -3.31 2.36
C GLN A 310 2.70 -3.61 3.87
N PHE A 311 1.56 -3.81 4.53
CA PHE A 311 1.46 -3.99 5.98
C PHE A 311 2.09 -2.82 6.76
N GLU A 312 1.77 -1.58 6.38
CA GLU A 312 2.18 -0.38 7.11
C GLU A 312 1.73 -0.45 8.57
N LEU A 313 2.64 -0.20 9.51
CA LEU A 313 2.39 -0.28 10.95
C LEU A 313 2.10 1.08 11.61
N GLY A 314 2.18 2.15 10.84
CA GLY A 314 2.05 3.51 11.36
C GLY A 314 1.49 4.49 10.34
N VAL A 315 2.19 5.61 10.16
CA VAL A 315 1.75 6.73 9.32
C VAL A 315 1.52 6.38 7.85
N GLY A 316 2.22 5.38 7.33
CA GLY A 316 1.99 4.91 5.96
C GLY A 316 0.54 4.47 5.74
N ARG A 317 -0.10 3.85 6.74
CA ARG A 317 -1.52 3.48 6.67
C ARG A 317 -2.44 4.70 6.61
N GLU A 318 -2.12 5.78 7.32
CA GLU A 318 -2.85 7.05 7.25
C GLU A 318 -2.72 7.67 5.85
N HIS A 319 -1.53 7.61 5.23
CA HIS A 319 -1.29 8.09 3.87
C HIS A 319 -2.08 7.29 2.82
N LEU A 320 -2.17 5.95 2.96
CA LEU A 320 -3.02 5.11 2.10
C LEU A 320 -4.48 5.55 2.17
N HIS A 321 -5.00 5.75 3.39
CA HIS A 321 -6.38 6.21 3.58
C HIS A 321 -6.60 7.61 3.02
N ALA A 322 -5.65 8.54 3.17
CA ALA A 322 -5.76 9.88 2.62
C ALA A 322 -5.85 9.85 1.09
N ILE A 323 -4.99 9.07 0.43
CA ILE A 323 -5.04 8.90 -1.04
C ILE A 323 -6.34 8.23 -1.47
N ALA A 324 -6.73 7.13 -0.81
CA ALA A 324 -7.98 6.43 -1.12
C ALA A 324 -9.20 7.34 -0.99
N SER A 325 -9.25 8.15 0.08
CA SER A 325 -10.32 9.12 0.35
C SER A 325 -10.50 10.15 -0.76
N LEU A 326 -9.42 10.53 -1.43
CA LEU A 326 -9.42 11.56 -2.47
C LEU A 326 -9.65 11.01 -3.88
N PHE A 327 -9.31 9.74 -4.14
CA PHE A 327 -9.27 9.23 -5.51
C PHE A 327 -10.14 8.00 -5.76
N TYR A 328 -10.31 7.11 -4.77
CA TYR A 328 -11.05 5.84 -4.92
C TYR A 328 -11.71 5.36 -3.62
N PRO A 329 -12.51 6.22 -2.96
CA PRO A 329 -13.05 5.94 -1.61
C PRO A 329 -13.98 4.71 -1.54
N GLU A 330 -14.65 4.38 -2.66
CA GLU A 330 -15.61 3.28 -2.74
C GLU A 330 -15.00 1.98 -3.27
N GLY A 331 -13.71 1.97 -3.64
CA GLY A 331 -13.00 0.79 -4.07
C GLY A 331 -12.89 -0.28 -2.97
N PRO A 332 -12.61 -1.54 -3.32
CA PRO A 332 -12.32 -2.59 -2.34
C PRO A 332 -10.91 -2.41 -1.76
N ASN A 333 -10.70 -1.30 -1.05
CA ASN A 333 -9.39 -0.86 -0.60
C ASN A 333 -8.77 -1.86 0.38
N ASP A 334 -7.76 -2.60 -0.06
CA ASP A 334 -6.97 -3.51 0.76
C ASP A 334 -5.99 -2.71 1.65
N ALA A 335 -6.56 -1.86 2.45
CA ALA A 335 -5.87 -0.96 3.38
C ALA A 335 -6.61 -0.87 4.71
N ALA A 336 -7.22 -1.97 5.15
CA ALA A 336 -7.90 -2.03 6.44
C ALA A 336 -6.99 -1.54 7.57
N PRO A 337 -7.54 -0.87 8.61
CA PRO A 337 -6.77 -0.46 9.77
C PRO A 337 -5.94 -1.59 10.38
N VAL A 338 -4.76 -1.27 10.91
CA VAL A 338 -3.74 -2.25 11.38
C VAL A 338 -4.32 -3.34 12.31
N ALA A 339 -5.34 -3.02 13.12
CA ALA A 339 -5.98 -3.99 14.01
C ALA A 339 -6.59 -5.20 13.29
N PHE A 340 -6.90 -5.09 12.00
CA PHE A 340 -7.39 -6.21 11.19
C PHE A 340 -6.31 -7.22 10.79
N ASN A 341 -5.04 -6.81 10.90
CA ASN A 341 -3.89 -7.65 10.60
C ASN A 341 -3.33 -8.36 11.86
N ASP A 342 -3.93 -8.14 13.04
CA ASP A 342 -3.49 -8.80 14.26
C ASP A 342 -3.82 -10.30 14.25
N PRO A 343 -2.95 -11.17 14.79
CA PRO A 343 -3.24 -12.60 14.92
C PRO A 343 -4.54 -12.85 15.67
N GLU A 344 -4.76 -12.14 16.76
CA GLU A 344 -6.00 -12.18 17.55
C GLU A 344 -6.72 -10.84 17.44
N LEU A 345 -8.02 -10.90 17.14
CA LEU A 345 -8.85 -9.70 17.06
C LEU A 345 -9.28 -9.25 18.46
N GLU A 346 -8.57 -8.28 19.01
CA GLU A 346 -8.86 -7.76 20.34
C GLU A 346 -9.68 -6.45 20.29
N GLY A 347 -10.47 -6.21 21.33
CA GLY A 347 -11.19 -4.96 21.53
C GLY A 347 -12.22 -4.63 20.43
N ARG A 348 -12.50 -3.33 20.25
CA ARG A 348 -13.41 -2.83 19.22
C ARG A 348 -12.64 -2.54 17.93
N LEU A 349 -13.05 -3.16 16.85
CA LEU A 349 -12.50 -2.89 15.52
C LEU A 349 -13.12 -1.60 14.92
N PRO A 350 -12.36 -0.87 14.10
CA PRO A 350 -12.88 0.24 13.30
C PRO A 350 -14.01 -0.21 12.37
N ALA A 351 -14.93 0.70 12.09
CA ALA A 351 -16.02 0.45 11.14
C ALA A 351 -15.55 0.74 9.70
N THR A 352 -16.24 0.13 8.72
CA THR A 352 -16.15 0.50 7.31
C THR A 352 -17.52 1.04 6.85
N PRO A 353 -17.63 2.13 6.06
CA PRO A 353 -16.55 3.02 5.66
C PRO A 353 -15.89 3.75 6.84
N LEU A 354 -14.57 4.01 6.72
CA LEU A 354 -13.81 4.78 7.70
C LEU A 354 -13.89 6.27 7.35
N ALA A 355 -14.34 7.10 8.30
CA ALA A 355 -14.47 8.53 8.06
C ALA A 355 -13.13 9.26 8.17
N PRO A 356 -12.84 10.24 7.30
CA PRO A 356 -11.67 11.09 7.41
C PRO A 356 -11.72 11.99 8.65
N SER A 357 -10.57 12.50 9.08
CA SER A 357 -10.48 13.52 10.10
C SER A 357 -11.28 14.77 9.68
N PRO A 358 -12.04 15.41 10.59
CA PRO A 358 -12.75 16.66 10.27
C PRO A 358 -11.82 17.87 10.07
N ALA A 359 -10.56 17.75 10.45
CA ALA A 359 -9.56 18.81 10.32
C ALA A 359 -8.17 18.20 10.08
N PRO A 360 -7.94 17.55 8.92
CA PRO A 360 -6.65 16.96 8.60
C PRO A 360 -5.58 18.05 8.43
N ARG A 361 -4.34 17.74 8.79
CA ARG A 361 -3.18 18.60 8.54
C ARG A 361 -2.10 17.81 7.79
N GLY A 362 -1.45 18.47 6.86
CA GLY A 362 -0.41 17.81 6.10
C GLY A 362 -0.96 16.64 5.25
N PHE A 363 -0.42 15.45 5.44
CA PHE A 363 -0.83 14.23 4.72
C PHE A 363 -1.69 13.30 5.60
N GLU A 364 -2.44 13.86 6.54
CA GLU A 364 -3.38 13.10 7.40
C GLU A 364 -4.67 12.73 6.66
N PHE A 365 -5.24 11.57 7.07
CA PHE A 365 -6.57 11.11 6.65
C PHE A 365 -7.66 11.62 7.57
#